data_2d9e2666c33ec9829337a4194c8e0a32
#
_entry.id   2d9e2666c33ec9829337a4194c8e0a32
#
_cell.length_a   1.000
_cell.length_b   1.000
_cell.length_c   1.000
_cell.angle_alpha   90.00
_cell.angle_beta   90.00
_cell.angle_gamma   90.00
#
_symmetry.space_group_name_H-M   'P 1'
#
loop_
_entity.id
_entity.type
_entity.pdbx_description
1 polymer ?
#
loop_
_entity_poly.entity_id
_entity_poly.type
_entity_poly.pdbx_seq_one_letter_code
_entity_poly.pdbx_strand_id
1 'polypeptide(L)'
;YKWSLQAGAMKDAYLKANPKTAEELAVKDQQKVDAVTRIEEPKNAYTIDRVKLENIVEELSAIFKDYKDIYDSSVAITGQEMEVYKSTTDGVVLKEPLRYASLVASAYVMTEDGVRIDDAYSVLVARPDDLPSLDELKKGVKAFADNLIKLKNAPAITEYYAGPVLLEDGACSSVFISNFLKRGALFAYRKPDTDRAQPVKTLDARLGMKIVDNRVSIKNY
;
A
#
# COMPACT_ATOMS: atom_id res chain seq x y z
N TYR A 1 23.25 16.02 -13.08
CA TYR A 1 24.57 16.49 -12.61
C TYR A 1 24.52 17.95 -12.11
N LYS A 2 24.11 18.92 -12.95
CA LYS A 2 24.01 20.35 -12.55
C LYS A 2 23.15 20.58 -11.30
N TRP A 3 21.98 19.95 -11.25
CA TRP A 3 21.09 20.02 -10.08
C TRP A 3 21.72 19.44 -8.82
N SER A 4 22.47 18.36 -8.95
CA SER A 4 23.17 17.73 -7.83
C SER A 4 24.27 18.66 -7.25
N LEU A 5 25.05 19.33 -8.12
CA LEU A 5 26.02 20.30 -7.68
C LEU A 5 25.39 21.52 -6.99
N GLN A 6 24.28 22.00 -7.54
CA GLN A 6 23.56 23.13 -6.94
C GLN A 6 22.97 22.76 -5.59
N ALA A 7 22.38 21.56 -5.45
CA ALA A 7 21.85 21.06 -4.18
C ALA A 7 22.97 20.92 -3.13
N GLY A 8 24.15 20.43 -3.52
CA GLY A 8 25.34 20.38 -2.66
C GLY A 8 25.76 21.76 -2.16
N ALA A 9 25.88 22.74 -3.07
CA ALA A 9 26.25 24.11 -2.70
C ALA A 9 25.22 24.78 -1.77
N MET A 10 23.92 24.52 -2.00
CA MET A 10 22.86 25.00 -1.10
C MET A 10 22.95 24.35 0.29
N LYS A 11 23.25 23.06 0.36
CA LYS A 11 23.47 22.37 1.63
C LYS A 11 24.67 22.95 2.39
N ASP A 12 25.81 23.16 1.72
CA ASP A 12 27.01 23.74 2.33
C ASP A 12 26.73 25.15 2.87
N ALA A 13 26.00 25.97 2.12
CA ALA A 13 25.59 27.29 2.57
C ALA A 13 24.67 27.24 3.80
N TYR A 14 23.74 26.30 3.81
CA TYR A 14 22.84 26.06 4.94
C TYR A 14 23.60 25.64 6.20
N LEU A 15 24.51 24.67 6.09
CA LEU A 15 25.31 24.19 7.22
C LEU A 15 26.26 25.27 7.77
N LYS A 16 26.75 26.16 6.93
CA LYS A 16 27.55 27.34 7.40
C LYS A 16 26.67 28.31 8.20
N ALA A 17 25.44 28.53 7.78
CA ALA A 17 24.50 29.42 8.47
C ALA A 17 23.90 28.78 9.73
N ASN A 18 23.84 27.45 9.76
CA ASN A 18 23.23 26.67 10.86
C ASN A 18 24.21 25.58 11.32
N PRO A 19 25.19 25.94 12.17
CA PRO A 19 26.19 25.00 12.64
C PRO A 19 25.55 23.80 13.33
N LYS A 20 25.96 22.60 12.95
CA LYS A 20 25.50 21.33 13.49
C LYS A 20 26.54 20.73 14.41
N THR A 21 26.10 19.90 15.35
CA THR A 21 27.00 19.14 16.21
C THR A 21 27.76 18.07 15.42
N ALA A 22 28.87 17.59 15.94
CA ALA A 22 29.64 16.51 15.31
C ALA A 22 28.81 15.24 15.11
N GLU A 23 27.88 14.93 16.03
CA GLU A 23 26.96 13.78 15.91
C GLU A 23 25.96 13.98 14.77
N GLU A 24 25.41 15.18 14.61
CA GLU A 24 24.50 15.49 13.51
C GLU A 24 25.19 15.45 12.13
N LEU A 25 26.45 15.90 12.07
CA LEU A 25 27.26 15.85 10.85
C LEU A 25 27.73 14.42 10.50
N ALA A 26 27.82 13.53 11.47
CA ALA A 26 28.14 12.12 11.24
C ALA A 26 27.03 11.36 10.49
N VAL A 27 25.81 11.89 10.50
CA VAL A 27 24.68 11.31 9.73
C VAL A 27 24.90 11.61 8.24
N LYS A 28 25.20 10.59 7.47
CA LYS A 28 25.45 10.72 6.03
C LYS A 28 24.16 11.01 5.26
N ASP A 29 24.26 11.71 4.13
CA ASP A 29 23.14 12.01 3.25
C ASP A 29 22.49 10.77 2.64
N GLN A 30 23.30 9.78 2.39
CA GLN A 30 22.85 8.46 1.96
C GLN A 30 23.57 7.40 2.78
N GLN A 31 22.83 6.42 3.23
CA GLN A 31 23.42 5.24 3.86
C GLN A 31 24.22 4.48 2.79
N LYS A 32 25.48 4.21 3.06
CA LYS A 32 26.30 3.36 2.19
C LYS A 32 25.74 1.93 2.27
N VAL A 33 25.49 1.36 1.11
CA VAL A 33 25.03 -0.02 0.96
C VAL A 33 26.15 -0.81 0.33
N ASP A 34 26.34 -2.06 0.77
CA ASP A 34 27.31 -2.95 0.13
C ASP A 34 26.89 -3.23 -1.32
N ALA A 35 27.91 -3.35 -2.18
CA ALA A 35 27.66 -3.70 -3.57
C ALA A 35 26.97 -5.06 -3.68
N VAL A 36 25.86 -5.10 -4.40
CA VAL A 36 25.11 -6.32 -4.63
C VAL A 36 24.60 -6.36 -6.06
N THR A 37 24.72 -7.51 -6.70
CA THR A 37 24.10 -7.76 -7.99
C THR A 37 23.05 -8.85 -7.82
N ARG A 38 21.79 -8.49 -8.12
CA ARG A 38 20.66 -9.42 -8.11
C ARG A 38 19.88 -9.26 -9.39
N ILE A 39 19.85 -10.32 -10.17
CA ILE A 39 19.12 -10.37 -11.44
C ILE A 39 18.09 -11.48 -11.32
N GLU A 40 16.83 -11.10 -11.27
CA GLU A 40 15.71 -12.04 -11.26
C GLU A 40 15.03 -12.04 -12.62
N GLU A 41 14.86 -13.22 -13.17
CA GLU A 41 14.08 -13.43 -14.39
C GLU A 41 12.69 -13.97 -14.01
N PRO A 42 11.66 -13.58 -14.75
CA PRO A 42 10.31 -14.08 -14.49
C PRO A 42 10.24 -15.58 -14.77
N LYS A 43 9.77 -16.35 -13.80
CA LYS A 43 9.69 -17.82 -13.91
C LYS A 43 8.61 -18.32 -14.86
N ASN A 44 7.55 -17.54 -15.07
CA ASN A 44 6.39 -17.93 -15.85
C ASN A 44 6.00 -16.81 -16.82
N ALA A 45 5.37 -17.16 -17.94
CA ALA A 45 4.80 -16.16 -18.83
C ALA A 45 3.68 -15.37 -18.14
N TYR A 46 3.57 -14.10 -18.46
CA TYR A 46 2.44 -13.25 -18.07
C TYR A 46 1.52 -13.12 -19.27
N THR A 47 0.43 -13.88 -19.26
CA THR A 47 -0.51 -13.96 -20.37
C THR A 47 -1.78 -13.21 -20.03
N ILE A 48 -2.25 -12.40 -20.97
CA ILE A 48 -3.53 -11.69 -20.84
C ILE A 48 -4.49 -12.28 -21.88
N ASP A 49 -5.39 -13.12 -21.44
CA ASP A 49 -6.56 -13.54 -22.23
C ASP A 49 -7.68 -12.52 -22.03
N ARG A 50 -7.73 -11.55 -22.94
CA ARG A 50 -8.67 -10.44 -22.86
C ARG A 50 -10.13 -10.91 -22.88
N VAL A 51 -10.46 -11.87 -23.72
CA VAL A 51 -11.83 -12.38 -23.86
C VAL A 51 -12.29 -13.04 -22.56
N LYS A 52 -11.43 -13.87 -21.96
CA LYS A 52 -11.71 -14.49 -20.66
C LYS A 52 -11.92 -13.44 -19.56
N LEU A 53 -11.07 -12.41 -19.51
CA LEU A 53 -11.18 -11.37 -18.49
C LEU A 53 -12.40 -10.48 -18.69
N GLU A 54 -12.78 -10.15 -19.93
CA GLU A 54 -14.00 -9.41 -20.25
C GLU A 54 -15.24 -10.19 -19.81
N ASN A 55 -15.31 -11.48 -20.10
CA ASN A 55 -16.39 -12.35 -19.63
C ASN A 55 -16.51 -12.36 -18.09
N ILE A 56 -15.39 -12.43 -17.37
CA ILE A 56 -15.39 -12.36 -15.91
C ILE A 56 -15.99 -11.02 -15.44
N VAL A 57 -15.56 -9.91 -16.00
CA VAL A 57 -16.06 -8.58 -15.64
C VAL A 57 -17.57 -8.46 -15.91
N GLU A 58 -18.05 -8.91 -17.07
CA GLU A 58 -19.47 -8.89 -17.44
C GLU A 58 -20.32 -9.70 -16.47
N GLU A 59 -19.91 -10.94 -16.19
CA GLU A 59 -20.62 -11.86 -15.29
C GLU A 59 -20.68 -11.32 -13.84
N LEU A 60 -19.60 -10.70 -13.36
CA LEU A 60 -19.57 -10.13 -12.03
C LEU A 60 -20.35 -8.83 -11.94
N SER A 61 -20.27 -7.99 -12.97
CA SER A 61 -21.04 -6.73 -13.03
C SER A 61 -22.56 -7.01 -13.08
N ALA A 62 -22.95 -8.09 -13.74
CA ALA A 62 -24.37 -8.47 -13.84
C ALA A 62 -25.00 -8.77 -12.48
N ILE A 63 -24.21 -9.18 -11.48
CA ILE A 63 -24.70 -9.48 -10.12
C ILE A 63 -25.39 -8.28 -9.49
N PHE A 64 -24.85 -7.08 -9.69
CA PHE A 64 -25.39 -5.87 -9.07
C PHE A 64 -26.78 -5.47 -9.57
N LYS A 65 -27.23 -5.98 -10.72
CA LYS A 65 -28.58 -5.74 -11.24
C LYS A 65 -29.68 -6.25 -10.29
N ASP A 66 -29.35 -7.24 -9.47
CA ASP A 66 -30.29 -7.83 -8.50
C ASP A 66 -30.41 -7.01 -7.20
N TYR A 67 -29.55 -6.00 -7.01
CA TYR A 67 -29.46 -5.18 -5.81
C TYR A 67 -29.96 -3.76 -6.07
N LYS A 68 -31.27 -3.54 -5.92
CA LYS A 68 -31.91 -2.23 -6.20
C LYS A 68 -31.44 -1.09 -5.31
N ASP A 69 -30.92 -1.41 -4.14
CA ASP A 69 -30.42 -0.43 -3.17
C ASP A 69 -28.97 0.01 -3.44
N ILE A 70 -28.26 -0.68 -4.32
CA ILE A 70 -26.94 -0.25 -4.77
C ILE A 70 -27.14 0.85 -5.80
N TYR A 71 -26.56 2.03 -5.50
CA TYR A 71 -26.75 3.23 -6.29
C TYR A 71 -25.87 3.25 -7.54
N ASP A 72 -24.64 2.77 -7.39
CA ASP A 72 -23.68 2.59 -8.45
C ASP A 72 -22.70 1.48 -8.13
N SER A 73 -22.16 0.85 -9.16
CA SER A 73 -21.20 -0.24 -9.02
C SER A 73 -20.24 -0.30 -10.20
N SER A 74 -19.05 -0.77 -9.96
CA SER A 74 -18.08 -1.04 -11.01
C SER A 74 -17.29 -2.31 -10.72
N VAL A 75 -16.93 -3.04 -11.78
CA VAL A 75 -16.00 -4.16 -11.74
C VAL A 75 -14.86 -3.90 -12.71
N ALA A 76 -13.64 -4.01 -12.23
CA ALA A 76 -12.46 -3.82 -13.06
C ALA A 76 -11.41 -4.91 -12.78
N ILE A 77 -10.74 -5.35 -13.83
CA ILE A 77 -9.53 -6.17 -13.73
C ILE A 77 -8.38 -5.36 -14.31
N THR A 78 -7.33 -5.19 -13.52
CA THR A 78 -6.09 -4.52 -13.93
C THR A 78 -4.95 -5.52 -13.86
N GLY A 79 -4.20 -5.67 -14.95
CA GLY A 79 -2.98 -6.46 -14.99
C GLY A 79 -1.77 -5.59 -15.30
N GLN A 80 -0.67 -5.84 -14.63
CA GLN A 80 0.58 -5.15 -14.87
C GLN A 80 1.77 -6.11 -14.85
N GLU A 81 2.61 -5.97 -15.86
CA GLU A 81 3.92 -6.58 -15.92
C GLU A 81 4.96 -5.51 -16.22
N MET A 82 5.99 -5.45 -15.40
CA MET A 82 7.13 -4.57 -15.61
C MET A 82 8.41 -5.21 -15.10
N GLU A 83 9.54 -4.76 -15.62
CA GLU A 83 10.85 -5.05 -15.08
C GLU A 83 11.41 -3.78 -14.43
N VAL A 84 11.80 -3.90 -13.18
CA VAL A 84 12.41 -2.81 -12.43
C VAL A 84 13.93 -2.98 -12.49
N TYR A 85 14.61 -1.97 -13.01
CA TYR A 85 16.06 -1.89 -13.03
C TYR A 85 16.51 -0.81 -12.05
N LYS A 86 17.43 -1.14 -11.16
CA LYS A 86 18.05 -0.20 -10.24
C LYS A 86 19.54 -0.34 -10.29
N SER A 87 20.24 0.79 -10.46
CA SER A 87 21.69 0.86 -10.37
C SER A 87 22.09 2.06 -9.51
N THR A 88 23.06 1.87 -8.62
CA THR A 88 23.55 2.94 -7.74
C THR A 88 25.06 3.07 -7.88
N THR A 89 25.59 4.23 -7.49
CA THR A 89 27.04 4.48 -7.45
C THR A 89 27.78 3.63 -6.43
N ASP A 90 27.07 3.04 -5.46
CA ASP A 90 27.63 2.12 -4.46
C ASP A 90 27.81 0.70 -5.02
N GLY A 91 27.45 0.46 -6.28
CA GLY A 91 27.61 -0.84 -6.94
C GLY A 91 26.42 -1.78 -6.76
N VAL A 92 25.25 -1.26 -6.37
CA VAL A 92 24.04 -2.05 -6.38
C VAL A 92 23.49 -2.13 -7.80
N VAL A 93 23.25 -3.33 -8.29
CA VAL A 93 22.60 -3.62 -9.58
C VAL A 93 21.47 -4.59 -9.33
N LEU A 94 20.23 -4.16 -9.56
CA LEU A 94 19.04 -4.99 -9.39
C LEU A 94 18.26 -5.04 -10.71
N LYS A 95 17.76 -6.21 -11.06
CA LYS A 95 16.70 -6.44 -12.04
C LYS A 95 15.66 -7.32 -11.39
N GLU A 96 14.45 -6.83 -11.27
CA GLU A 96 13.37 -7.53 -10.58
C GLU A 96 12.08 -7.46 -11.42
N PRO A 97 11.41 -8.58 -11.69
CA PRO A 97 10.09 -8.56 -12.31
C PRO A 97 9.04 -8.12 -11.28
N LEU A 98 8.25 -7.12 -11.61
CA LEU A 98 7.07 -6.73 -10.84
C LEU A 98 5.83 -7.08 -11.64
N ARG A 99 5.05 -8.00 -11.12
CA ARG A 99 3.87 -8.53 -11.78
C ARG A 99 2.72 -8.62 -10.82
N TYR A 100 1.56 -8.17 -11.24
CA TYR A 100 0.33 -8.39 -10.50
C TYR A 100 -0.87 -8.34 -11.42
N ALA A 101 -1.95 -8.96 -10.98
CA ALA A 101 -3.28 -8.71 -11.49
C ALA A 101 -4.21 -8.49 -10.31
N SER A 102 -5.09 -7.51 -10.42
CA SER A 102 -6.08 -7.21 -9.40
C SER A 102 -7.47 -7.17 -10.01
N LEU A 103 -8.42 -7.79 -9.33
CA LEU A 103 -9.84 -7.63 -9.58
C LEU A 103 -10.40 -6.78 -8.44
N VAL A 104 -11.17 -5.75 -8.80
CA VAL A 104 -11.85 -4.90 -7.83
C VAL A 104 -13.30 -4.77 -8.26
N ALA A 105 -14.23 -5.14 -7.36
CA ALA A 105 -15.65 -4.85 -7.48
C ALA A 105 -16.00 -3.83 -6.40
N SER A 106 -16.38 -2.63 -6.77
CA SER A 106 -16.75 -1.54 -5.86
C SER A 106 -18.20 -1.14 -6.07
N ALA A 107 -18.84 -0.72 -5.00
CA ALA A 107 -20.21 -0.24 -5.05
C ALA A 107 -20.46 0.73 -3.90
N TYR A 108 -21.54 1.51 -4.00
CA TYR A 108 -22.02 2.30 -2.88
C TYR A 108 -23.54 2.27 -2.74
N VAL A 109 -23.97 2.50 -1.51
CA VAL A 109 -25.37 2.66 -1.13
C VAL A 109 -25.56 4.02 -0.46
N MET A 110 -26.82 4.50 -0.44
CA MET A 110 -27.22 5.68 0.31
C MET A 110 -28.15 5.26 1.44
N THR A 111 -27.89 5.73 2.64
CA THR A 111 -28.81 5.58 3.78
C THR A 111 -30.03 6.50 3.62
N GLU A 112 -31.06 6.33 4.43
CA GLU A 112 -32.27 7.16 4.36
C GLU A 112 -32.01 8.63 4.70
N ASP A 113 -31.03 8.88 5.56
CA ASP A 113 -30.54 10.23 5.93
C ASP A 113 -29.51 10.81 4.95
N GLY A 114 -29.25 10.14 3.84
CA GLY A 114 -28.41 10.63 2.75
C GLY A 114 -26.90 10.40 2.96
N VAL A 115 -26.51 9.56 3.90
CA VAL A 115 -25.08 9.18 4.07
C VAL A 115 -24.68 8.15 3.02
N ARG A 116 -23.60 8.42 2.30
CA ARG A 116 -23.01 7.50 1.35
C ARG A 116 -22.09 6.50 2.07
N ILE A 117 -22.28 5.22 1.79
CA ILE A 117 -21.45 4.12 2.27
C ILE A 117 -20.83 3.42 1.07
N ASP A 118 -19.52 3.51 0.94
CA ASP A 118 -18.73 2.86 -0.12
C ASP A 118 -17.99 1.65 0.45
N ASP A 119 -17.90 0.59 -0.33
CA ASP A 119 -17.08 -0.58 0.00
C ASP A 119 -16.60 -1.27 -1.28
N ALA A 120 -15.65 -2.20 -1.16
CA ALA A 120 -15.09 -2.92 -2.29
C ALA A 120 -14.66 -4.35 -1.91
N TYR A 121 -14.92 -5.28 -2.82
CA TYR A 121 -14.31 -6.60 -2.83
C TYR A 121 -13.11 -6.60 -3.75
N SER A 122 -11.94 -7.05 -3.28
CA SER A 122 -10.72 -7.06 -4.08
C SER A 122 -9.99 -8.40 -3.98
N VAL A 123 -9.39 -8.80 -5.10
CA VAL A 123 -8.50 -9.95 -5.21
C VAL A 123 -7.20 -9.47 -5.86
N LEU A 124 -6.06 -9.78 -5.24
CA LEU A 124 -4.74 -9.47 -5.76
C LEU A 124 -3.96 -10.77 -5.95
N VAL A 125 -3.44 -10.97 -7.14
CA VAL A 125 -2.68 -12.16 -7.53
C VAL A 125 -1.45 -11.76 -8.34
N ALA A 126 -0.51 -12.70 -8.52
CA ALA A 126 0.71 -12.43 -9.30
C ALA A 126 0.44 -12.35 -10.81
N ARG A 127 -0.56 -13.09 -11.32
CA ARG A 127 -0.89 -13.16 -12.75
C ARG A 127 -2.40 -13.27 -12.95
N PRO A 128 -2.93 -12.85 -14.12
CA PRO A 128 -4.36 -12.99 -14.42
C PRO A 128 -4.88 -14.44 -14.32
N ASP A 129 -4.06 -15.41 -14.67
CA ASP A 129 -4.43 -16.83 -14.61
C ASP A 129 -4.51 -17.39 -13.19
N ASP A 130 -3.95 -16.69 -12.21
CA ASP A 130 -4.01 -17.07 -10.80
C ASP A 130 -5.29 -16.53 -10.12
N LEU A 131 -6.16 -15.82 -10.85
CA LEU A 131 -7.45 -15.39 -10.32
C LEU A 131 -8.29 -16.61 -9.89
N PRO A 132 -9.05 -16.53 -8.81
CA PRO A 132 -9.99 -17.57 -8.40
C PRO A 132 -10.97 -17.91 -9.50
N SER A 133 -11.60 -19.07 -9.39
CA SER A 133 -12.64 -19.49 -10.32
C SER A 133 -13.78 -18.47 -10.38
N LEU A 134 -14.48 -18.40 -11.52
CA LEU A 134 -15.60 -17.48 -11.68
C LEU A 134 -16.67 -17.68 -10.60
N ASP A 135 -16.91 -18.92 -10.19
CA ASP A 135 -17.88 -19.23 -9.14
C ASP A 135 -17.46 -18.71 -7.76
N GLU A 136 -16.17 -18.78 -7.44
CA GLU A 136 -15.63 -18.22 -6.20
C GLU A 136 -15.69 -16.69 -6.23
N LEU A 137 -15.35 -16.07 -7.35
CA LEU A 137 -15.48 -14.62 -7.54
C LEU A 137 -16.94 -14.17 -7.41
N LYS A 138 -17.88 -14.89 -8.01
CA LYS A 138 -19.32 -14.62 -7.87
C LYS A 138 -19.78 -14.71 -6.41
N LYS A 139 -19.33 -15.72 -5.67
CA LYS A 139 -19.63 -15.83 -4.23
C LYS A 139 -19.07 -14.63 -3.45
N GLY A 140 -17.83 -14.22 -3.73
CA GLY A 140 -17.21 -13.07 -3.09
C GLY A 140 -17.97 -11.78 -3.36
N VAL A 141 -18.32 -11.51 -4.63
CA VAL A 141 -19.06 -10.30 -5.02
C VAL A 141 -20.47 -10.29 -4.43
N LYS A 142 -21.18 -11.44 -4.39
CA LYS A 142 -22.49 -11.53 -3.75
C LYS A 142 -22.39 -11.26 -2.25
N ALA A 143 -21.44 -11.90 -1.56
CA ALA A 143 -21.24 -11.68 -0.13
C ALA A 143 -20.91 -10.21 0.19
N PHE A 144 -20.11 -9.56 -0.67
CA PHE A 144 -19.82 -8.15 -0.60
C PHE A 144 -21.08 -7.29 -0.76
N ALA A 145 -21.88 -7.53 -1.81
CA ALA A 145 -23.11 -6.79 -2.06
C ALA A 145 -24.13 -6.96 -0.91
N ASP A 146 -24.31 -8.19 -0.42
CA ASP A 146 -25.16 -8.48 0.74
C ASP A 146 -24.70 -7.74 2.01
N ASN A 147 -23.39 -7.68 2.23
CA ASN A 147 -22.82 -6.95 3.37
C ASN A 147 -23.03 -5.44 3.25
N LEU A 148 -22.88 -4.89 2.05
CA LEU A 148 -23.11 -3.47 1.79
C LEU A 148 -24.58 -3.07 2.07
N ILE A 149 -25.55 -3.94 1.72
CA ILE A 149 -26.96 -3.74 2.08
C ILE A 149 -27.19 -3.82 3.58
N LYS A 150 -26.51 -4.74 4.29
CA LYS A 150 -26.56 -4.77 5.76
C LYS A 150 -26.02 -3.50 6.39
N LEU A 151 -24.90 -2.98 5.87
CA LEU A 151 -24.33 -1.72 6.34
C LEU A 151 -25.26 -0.53 6.11
N LYS A 152 -25.96 -0.46 4.96
CA LYS A 152 -27.00 0.55 4.70
C LYS A 152 -28.06 0.58 5.80
N ASN A 153 -28.47 -0.59 6.25
CA ASN A 153 -29.55 -0.75 7.23
C ASN A 153 -29.05 -0.80 8.69
N ALA A 154 -27.74 -0.68 8.92
CA ALA A 154 -27.18 -0.69 10.25
C ALA A 154 -27.52 0.62 11.00
N PRO A 155 -27.77 0.56 12.31
CA PRO A 155 -28.00 1.75 13.09
C PRO A 155 -26.77 2.63 13.13
N ALA A 156 -26.96 3.95 12.99
CA ALA A 156 -25.86 4.90 13.11
C ALA A 156 -25.31 4.90 14.54
N ILE A 157 -23.99 4.96 14.67
CA ILE A 157 -23.31 5.15 15.97
C ILE A 157 -23.48 6.60 16.37
N THR A 158 -24.28 6.87 17.41
CA THR A 158 -24.59 8.20 17.92
C THR A 158 -23.74 8.59 19.13
N GLU A 159 -23.08 7.62 19.76
CA GLU A 159 -22.27 7.83 20.95
C GLU A 159 -20.78 7.65 20.66
N TYR A 160 -19.94 8.41 21.41
CA TYR A 160 -18.51 8.21 21.34
C TYR A 160 -18.12 6.84 21.87
N TYR A 161 -17.45 6.04 21.06
CA TYR A 161 -16.94 4.74 21.45
C TYR A 161 -15.43 4.81 21.70
N ALA A 162 -15.01 4.41 22.88
CA ALA A 162 -13.61 4.20 23.24
C ALA A 162 -13.45 2.78 23.80
N GLY A 163 -12.85 1.89 23.04
CA GLY A 163 -12.71 0.49 23.43
C GLY A 163 -11.87 -0.32 22.44
N PRO A 164 -11.72 -1.63 22.66
CA PRO A 164 -10.99 -2.50 21.75
C PRO A 164 -11.70 -2.62 20.40
N VAL A 165 -10.89 -2.62 19.32
CA VAL A 165 -11.35 -2.79 17.94
C VAL A 165 -10.61 -3.96 17.33
N LEU A 166 -11.35 -4.92 16.78
CA LEU A 166 -10.80 -5.99 15.95
C LEU A 166 -10.75 -5.51 14.50
N LEU A 167 -9.57 -5.56 13.90
CA LEU A 167 -9.36 -5.22 12.50
C LEU A 167 -9.06 -6.48 11.72
N GLU A 168 -9.79 -6.72 10.65
CA GLU A 168 -9.64 -7.90 9.80
C GLU A 168 -9.30 -7.49 8.36
N ASP A 169 -8.73 -8.42 7.61
CA ASP A 169 -8.42 -8.30 6.18
C ASP A 169 -7.72 -6.98 5.78
N GLY A 170 -8.31 -6.25 4.86
CA GLY A 170 -7.79 -5.00 4.31
C GLY A 170 -7.64 -3.88 5.35
N ALA A 171 -8.53 -3.83 6.36
CA ALA A 171 -8.46 -2.85 7.43
C ALA A 171 -7.23 -3.09 8.31
N CYS A 172 -6.94 -4.34 8.66
CA CYS A 172 -5.75 -4.73 9.40
C CYS A 172 -4.47 -4.33 8.63
N SER A 173 -4.39 -4.71 7.34
CA SER A 173 -3.28 -4.37 6.48
C SER A 173 -3.09 -2.86 6.34
N SER A 174 -4.15 -2.11 6.17
CA SER A 174 -4.11 -0.64 5.99
C SER A 174 -3.60 0.06 7.25
N VAL A 175 -4.06 -0.35 8.43
CA VAL A 175 -3.60 0.19 9.71
C VAL A 175 -2.14 -0.15 9.94
N PHE A 176 -1.72 -1.40 9.65
CA PHE A 176 -0.33 -1.82 9.76
C PHE A 176 0.58 -0.98 8.86
N ILE A 177 0.27 -0.89 7.56
CA ILE A 177 1.03 -0.12 6.58
C ILE A 177 1.10 1.35 7.00
N SER A 178 -0.01 1.94 7.42
CA SER A 178 -0.08 3.36 7.76
C SER A 178 0.74 3.72 9.01
N ASN A 179 0.79 2.81 9.99
CA ASN A 179 1.48 3.07 11.24
C ASN A 179 2.96 2.65 11.21
N PHE A 180 3.30 1.61 10.47
CA PHE A 180 4.64 1.03 10.52
C PHE A 180 5.46 1.23 9.25
N LEU A 181 4.85 1.28 8.07
CA LEU A 181 5.57 1.40 6.80
C LEU A 181 5.53 2.81 6.22
N LYS A 182 4.37 3.46 6.25
CA LYS A 182 4.27 4.86 5.81
C LYS A 182 4.99 5.78 6.81
N ARG A 183 5.62 6.83 6.29
CA ARG A 183 6.36 7.83 7.06
C ARG A 183 7.60 7.29 7.77
N GLY A 184 8.11 6.14 7.34
CA GLY A 184 9.36 5.60 7.85
C GLY A 184 9.36 5.20 9.31
N ALA A 185 8.22 4.85 9.87
CA ALA A 185 8.12 4.54 11.30
C ALA A 185 8.95 3.32 11.71
N LEU A 186 9.15 2.33 10.79
CA LEU A 186 9.94 1.11 11.06
C LEU A 186 11.40 1.21 10.63
N PHE A 187 11.73 2.18 9.79
CA PHE A 187 13.08 2.30 9.27
C PHE A 187 13.80 3.44 9.97
N ALA A 188 15.04 3.20 10.39
CA ALA A 188 15.91 4.26 10.86
C ALA A 188 16.09 5.28 9.74
N TYR A 189 15.58 6.47 9.94
CA TYR A 189 15.75 7.55 8.99
C TYR A 189 16.84 8.48 9.45
N ARG A 190 17.58 8.90 8.47
CA ARG A 190 18.44 10.04 8.59
C ARG A 190 17.66 11.23 9.18
N LYS A 191 18.25 11.93 10.15
CA LYS A 191 17.70 13.18 10.64
C LYS A 191 17.65 14.20 9.48
N PRO A 192 16.53 14.91 9.32
CA PRO A 192 16.45 15.92 8.28
C PRO A 192 17.42 17.07 8.54
N ASP A 193 18.11 17.53 7.50
CA ASP A 193 19.08 18.62 7.58
C ASP A 193 18.46 20.01 7.42
N THR A 194 17.13 20.11 7.34
CA THR A 194 16.44 21.36 7.09
C THR A 194 15.37 21.64 8.15
N ASP A 195 15.21 22.91 8.53
CA ASP A 195 14.17 23.35 9.47
C ASP A 195 12.74 23.11 8.97
N ARG A 196 12.57 22.82 7.67
CA ARG A 196 11.27 22.52 7.04
C ARG A 196 10.85 21.06 7.19
N ALA A 197 11.78 20.19 7.54
CA ALA A 197 11.47 18.80 7.75
C ALA A 197 10.79 18.64 9.10
N GLN A 198 9.53 18.21 9.11
CA GLN A 198 8.89 17.82 10.34
C GLN A 198 9.70 16.69 10.99
N PRO A 199 9.93 16.74 12.32
CA PRO A 199 10.66 15.68 12.99
C PRO A 199 9.91 14.37 12.80
N VAL A 200 10.45 13.50 11.97
CA VAL A 200 9.96 12.13 11.87
C VAL A 200 10.32 11.47 13.19
N LYS A 201 9.32 11.04 13.95
CA LYS A 201 9.55 10.24 15.14
C LYS A 201 10.10 8.88 14.68
N THR A 202 11.40 8.77 14.62
CA THR A 202 12.10 7.53 14.24
C THR A 202 12.00 6.54 15.38
N LEU A 203 12.06 5.25 15.04
CA LEU A 203 12.10 4.19 16.06
C LEU A 203 13.42 4.17 16.85
N ASP A 204 14.44 4.89 16.40
CA ASP A 204 15.72 5.01 17.11
C ASP A 204 15.54 5.42 18.58
N ALA A 205 14.62 6.38 18.83
CA ALA A 205 14.31 6.82 20.18
C ALA A 205 13.57 5.76 21.02
N ARG A 206 13.19 4.65 20.41
CA ARG A 206 12.43 3.56 21.05
C ARG A 206 13.19 2.22 21.06
N LEU A 207 14.49 2.23 20.76
CA LEU A 207 15.31 1.05 20.85
C LEU A 207 15.22 0.43 22.26
N GLY A 208 14.96 -0.87 22.32
CA GLY A 208 14.72 -1.59 23.57
C GLY A 208 13.33 -1.47 24.16
N MET A 209 12.44 -0.65 23.58
CA MET A 209 11.05 -0.53 24.01
C MET A 209 10.13 -1.51 23.27
N LYS A 210 9.06 -1.93 23.91
CA LYS A 210 8.00 -2.70 23.27
C LYS A 210 7.20 -1.82 22.32
N ILE A 211 7.19 -2.15 21.02
CA ILE A 211 6.47 -1.41 19.97
C ILE A 211 5.21 -2.14 19.54
N VAL A 212 5.30 -3.47 19.45
CA VAL A 212 4.18 -4.37 19.09
C VAL A 212 4.13 -5.53 20.08
N ASP A 213 3.08 -6.34 19.99
CA ASP A 213 2.98 -7.57 20.78
C ASP A 213 4.14 -8.52 20.44
N ASN A 214 4.61 -9.30 21.42
CA ASN A 214 5.73 -10.22 21.26
C ASN A 214 5.48 -11.36 20.26
N ARG A 215 4.25 -11.59 19.87
CA ARG A 215 3.87 -12.53 18.81
C ARG A 215 4.10 -11.98 17.41
N VAL A 216 4.34 -10.67 17.27
CA VAL A 216 4.58 -10.02 15.99
C VAL A 216 6.05 -9.72 15.85
N SER A 217 6.66 -10.19 14.76
CA SER A 217 8.05 -9.90 14.38
C SER A 217 8.07 -9.24 13.01
N ILE A 218 8.71 -8.07 12.92
CA ILE A 218 8.84 -7.31 11.67
C ILE A 218 10.33 -7.26 11.33
N LYS A 219 10.67 -7.72 10.13
CA LYS A 219 12.05 -7.75 9.63
C LYS A 219 12.13 -7.00 8.30
N ASN A 220 13.20 -6.22 8.16
CA ASN A 220 13.57 -5.59 6.89
C ASN A 220 14.86 -6.26 6.40
N TYR A 221 14.88 -6.67 5.13
CA TYR A 221 16.03 -7.35 4.50
C TYR A 221 16.63 -6.46 3.43
#